data_4cd2745060619ea1859d4bb0be3c3517
#
_entry.id   4cd2745060619ea1859d4bb0be3c3517
#
_cell.length_a   1.000
_cell.length_b   1.000
_cell.length_c   1.000
_cell.angle_alpha   90.00
_cell.angle_beta   90.00
_cell.angle_gamma   90.00
#
_symmetry.space_group_name_H-M   'P 1'
#
loop_
_entity.id
_entity.type
_entity.pdbx_description
1 polymer ?
#
loop_
_entity_poly.entity_id
_entity_poly.type
_entity_poly.pdbx_seq_one_letter_code
_entity_poly.pdbx_strand_id
1 'polypeptide(L)'
;MSDFKRKIPIEEGLWTTPSSPDEKPQLIGSRCLACGELYFPRKKRGLCIHCQQRSLEDVKLSGKGKIASFTVAEQAPAGGFYNGPVPYAYGAVHLSEGVELYSLFTDDLDELEVGMDVEMVVEKLFDDKEGNEIITYKFKPTKK
;
A
#
# COMPACT_ATOMS: atom_id res chain seq x y z
N MET A 1 7.06 -16.54 29.29
CA MET A 1 7.34 -15.34 28.49
C MET A 1 7.18 -15.67 27.02
N SER A 2 6.38 -14.90 26.35
CA SER A 2 6.08 -15.17 24.96
C SER A 2 7.12 -14.50 24.05
N ASP A 3 7.76 -15.29 23.21
CA ASP A 3 8.68 -14.78 22.20
C ASP A 3 7.96 -14.56 20.87
N PHE A 4 6.63 -14.62 20.89
CA PHE A 4 5.85 -14.48 19.68
C PHE A 4 5.72 -13.02 19.26
N LYS A 5 6.28 -12.71 18.11
CA LYS A 5 6.07 -11.41 17.49
C LYS A 5 4.78 -11.49 16.68
N ARG A 6 3.89 -10.56 16.91
CA ARG A 6 2.69 -10.45 16.09
C ARG A 6 2.97 -9.56 14.90
N LYS A 7 2.38 -9.89 13.78
CA LYS A 7 2.41 -9.04 12.60
C LYS A 7 1.14 -8.21 12.62
N ILE A 8 1.31 -6.91 12.85
CA ILE A 8 0.18 -5.99 13.00
C ILE A 8 0.16 -5.02 11.82
N PRO A 9 -0.94 -4.96 11.04
CA PRO A 9 -1.04 -3.98 9.98
C PRO A 9 -0.97 -2.55 10.52
N ILE A 10 -0.28 -1.67 9.80
CA ILE A 10 -0.20 -0.26 10.20
C ILE A 10 -1.60 0.36 10.24
N GLU A 11 -2.50 -0.12 9.41
CA GLU A 11 -3.90 0.24 9.42
C GLU A 11 -4.71 -0.95 8.93
N GLU A 12 -5.80 -1.28 9.61
CA GLU A 12 -6.64 -2.39 9.20
C GLU A 12 -7.48 -2.03 7.98
N GLY A 13 -7.78 -3.03 7.15
CA GLY A 13 -8.67 -2.87 6.02
C GLY A 13 -8.01 -2.34 4.76
N LEU A 14 -6.68 -2.23 4.72
CA LEU A 14 -5.97 -1.78 3.52
C LEU A 14 -5.75 -2.90 2.52
N TRP A 15 -5.62 -4.13 3.00
CA TRP A 15 -5.41 -5.29 2.11
C TRP A 15 -6.12 -6.51 2.67
N THR A 16 -6.26 -7.53 1.79
CA THR A 16 -6.93 -8.77 2.17
C THR A 16 -6.01 -9.67 3.00
N THR A 17 -6.60 -10.48 3.87
CA THR A 17 -5.86 -11.50 4.60
C THR A 17 -5.90 -12.79 3.79
N PRO A 18 -4.75 -13.30 3.31
CA PRO A 18 -4.75 -14.55 2.56
C PRO A 18 -5.25 -15.73 3.39
N SER A 19 -6.03 -16.60 2.76
CA SER A 19 -6.55 -17.81 3.42
C SER A 19 -5.65 -19.01 3.20
N SER A 20 -4.65 -18.89 2.33
CA SER A 20 -3.69 -19.96 2.07
C SER A 20 -2.31 -19.36 1.77
N PRO A 21 -1.22 -20.15 1.90
CA PRO A 21 0.11 -19.65 1.59
C PRO A 21 0.30 -19.24 0.14
N ASP A 22 -0.50 -19.77 -0.77
CA ASP A 22 -0.40 -19.47 -2.19
C ASP A 22 -1.17 -18.20 -2.58
N GLU A 23 -2.04 -17.72 -1.72
CA GLU A 23 -2.81 -16.53 -2.00
C GLU A 23 -2.01 -15.29 -1.65
N LYS A 24 -1.97 -14.32 -2.58
CA LYS A 24 -1.30 -13.05 -2.33
C LYS A 24 -2.29 -12.04 -1.76
N PRO A 25 -1.86 -11.20 -0.79
CA PRO A 25 -2.73 -10.12 -0.33
C PRO A 25 -3.01 -9.16 -1.48
N GLN A 26 -4.21 -8.61 -1.48
CA GLN A 26 -4.63 -7.62 -2.47
C GLN A 26 -5.10 -6.36 -1.75
N LEU A 27 -4.81 -5.21 -2.34
CA LEU A 27 -5.29 -3.95 -1.79
C LEU A 27 -6.82 -3.88 -1.89
N ILE A 28 -7.43 -3.25 -0.90
CA ILE A 28 -8.88 -3.07 -0.87
C ILE A 28 -9.19 -1.59 -1.12
N GLY A 29 -9.87 -1.32 -2.21
CA GLY A 29 -10.34 0.02 -2.54
C GLY A 29 -11.84 0.10 -2.50
N SER A 30 -12.38 1.21 -2.99
CA SER A 30 -13.82 1.40 -3.15
C SER A 30 -14.13 1.73 -4.60
N ARG A 31 -15.24 1.21 -5.09
CA ARG A 31 -15.72 1.49 -6.44
C ARG A 31 -17.14 2.02 -6.38
N CYS A 32 -17.39 3.09 -7.08
CA CYS A 32 -18.73 3.64 -7.16
C CYS A 32 -19.55 2.86 -8.19
N LEU A 33 -20.67 2.30 -7.77
CA LEU A 33 -21.56 1.56 -8.67
C LEU A 33 -22.29 2.47 -9.64
N ALA A 34 -22.41 3.76 -9.31
CA ALA A 34 -23.11 4.72 -10.15
C ALA A 34 -22.24 5.29 -11.26
N CYS A 35 -21.00 5.72 -10.94
CA CYS A 35 -20.12 6.37 -11.93
C CYS A 35 -18.85 5.58 -12.24
N GLY A 36 -18.56 4.52 -11.51
CA GLY A 36 -17.38 3.69 -11.76
C GLY A 36 -16.09 4.19 -11.18
N GLU A 37 -16.10 5.30 -10.43
CA GLU A 37 -14.90 5.88 -9.87
C GLU A 37 -14.27 4.96 -8.84
N LEU A 38 -12.93 4.86 -8.84
CA LEU A 38 -12.18 4.01 -7.91
C LEU A 38 -11.45 4.87 -6.89
N TYR A 39 -11.39 4.36 -5.66
CA TYR A 39 -10.70 5.03 -4.57
C TYR A 39 -9.80 4.05 -3.82
N PHE A 40 -8.67 4.57 -3.34
CA PHE A 40 -7.81 3.85 -2.40
C PHE A 40 -7.22 4.87 -1.42
N PRO A 41 -7.22 4.58 -0.13
CA PRO A 41 -7.86 3.42 0.53
C PRO A 41 -9.38 3.47 0.44
N ARG A 42 -10.02 2.34 0.82
CA ARG A 42 -11.48 2.27 0.74
C ARG A 42 -12.13 3.33 1.62
N LYS A 43 -13.27 3.81 1.18
CA LYS A 43 -14.01 4.83 1.92
C LYS A 43 -15.03 4.19 2.83
N LYS A 44 -14.95 4.52 4.12
CA LYS A 44 -15.83 3.91 5.13
C LYS A 44 -17.28 4.39 5.07
N ARG A 45 -17.51 5.58 4.54
CA ARG A 45 -18.84 6.18 4.53
C ARG A 45 -19.66 5.89 3.28
N GLY A 46 -19.09 5.25 2.29
CA GLY A 46 -19.80 4.86 1.09
C GLY A 46 -20.23 6.00 0.18
N LEU A 47 -19.73 7.22 0.39
CA LEU A 47 -20.07 8.38 -0.41
C LEU A 47 -19.02 8.62 -1.50
N CYS A 48 -19.46 8.63 -2.76
CA CYS A 48 -18.60 8.95 -3.88
C CYS A 48 -18.45 10.48 -3.98
N ILE A 49 -17.22 10.96 -3.94
CA ILE A 49 -16.95 12.41 -4.02
C ILE A 49 -17.25 12.93 -5.41
N HIS A 50 -17.05 12.09 -6.43
CA HIS A 50 -17.20 12.50 -7.83
C HIS A 50 -18.67 12.72 -8.21
N CYS A 51 -19.56 11.77 -7.90
CA CYS A 51 -20.98 11.87 -8.27
C CYS A 51 -21.92 12.07 -7.10
N GLN A 52 -21.38 12.09 -5.86
CA GLN A 52 -22.11 12.33 -4.62
C GLN A 52 -23.22 11.32 -4.31
N GLN A 53 -23.12 10.12 -4.88
CA GLN A 53 -24.03 9.02 -4.59
C GLN A 53 -23.45 8.13 -3.49
N ARG A 54 -24.31 7.53 -2.69
CA ARG A 54 -23.90 6.57 -1.67
C ARG A 54 -23.92 5.15 -2.24
N SER A 55 -23.06 4.92 -3.21
CA SER A 55 -23.05 3.66 -3.96
C SER A 55 -21.66 3.05 -4.06
N LEU A 56 -20.84 3.25 -3.01
CA LEU A 56 -19.50 2.68 -2.97
C LEU A 56 -19.54 1.26 -2.42
N GLU A 57 -18.78 0.37 -3.04
CA GLU A 57 -18.57 -0.99 -2.53
C GLU A 57 -17.08 -1.28 -2.47
N ASP A 58 -16.70 -2.21 -1.59
CA ASP A 58 -15.30 -2.64 -1.51
C ASP A 58 -14.94 -3.43 -2.75
N VAL A 59 -13.73 -3.21 -3.25
CA VAL A 59 -13.22 -3.90 -4.42
C VAL A 59 -11.77 -4.28 -4.19
N LYS A 60 -11.37 -5.44 -4.69
CA LYS A 60 -9.98 -5.89 -4.63
C LYS A 60 -9.25 -5.30 -5.84
N LEU A 61 -8.09 -4.72 -5.56
CA LEU A 61 -7.24 -4.15 -6.60
C LEU A 61 -6.12 -5.13 -6.95
N SER A 62 -5.65 -5.10 -8.18
CA SER A 62 -4.65 -6.06 -8.66
C SER A 62 -3.31 -5.95 -7.92
N GLY A 63 -2.98 -4.77 -7.42
CA GLY A 63 -1.67 -4.53 -6.84
C GLY A 63 -0.56 -4.43 -7.85
N LYS A 64 -0.87 -4.32 -9.13
CA LYS A 64 0.12 -4.15 -10.20
C LYS A 64 -0.03 -2.80 -10.83
N GLY A 65 1.09 -2.15 -11.10
CA GLY A 65 1.06 -0.82 -11.69
C GLY A 65 2.42 -0.35 -12.12
N LYS A 66 2.52 0.95 -12.33
CA LYS A 66 3.76 1.59 -12.74
C LYS A 66 4.08 2.76 -11.84
N ILE A 67 5.37 3.01 -11.64
CA ILE A 67 5.80 4.16 -10.86
C ILE A 67 5.49 5.44 -11.64
N ALA A 68 4.66 6.30 -11.04
CA ALA A 68 4.35 7.60 -11.65
C ALA A 68 5.35 8.66 -11.21
N SER A 69 5.79 8.61 -9.95
CA SER A 69 6.81 9.50 -9.41
C SER A 69 7.40 8.87 -8.15
N PHE A 70 8.60 9.28 -7.76
CA PHE A 70 9.17 8.83 -6.50
C PHE A 70 10.28 9.76 -6.07
N THR A 71 10.61 9.67 -4.77
CA THR A 71 11.79 10.32 -4.21
C THR A 71 12.44 9.36 -3.22
N VAL A 72 13.73 9.48 -3.05
CA VAL A 72 14.49 8.70 -2.06
C VAL A 72 14.91 9.65 -0.95
N ALA A 73 14.48 9.34 0.27
CA ALA A 73 14.82 10.13 1.45
C ALA A 73 15.85 9.38 2.28
N GLU A 74 16.96 10.03 2.60
CA GLU A 74 18.05 9.42 3.36
C GLU A 74 17.90 9.62 4.86
N GLN A 75 16.98 10.47 5.27
CA GLN A 75 16.71 10.73 6.68
C GLN A 75 15.21 10.67 6.94
N ALA A 76 14.85 10.23 8.15
CA ALA A 76 13.46 10.21 8.54
C ALA A 76 12.92 11.65 8.63
N PRO A 77 11.66 11.89 8.21
CA PRO A 77 11.09 13.22 8.30
C PRO A 77 10.94 13.67 9.75
N ALA A 78 10.98 14.97 9.97
CA ALA A 78 10.77 15.55 11.28
C ALA A 78 9.35 15.28 11.77
N GLY A 79 9.16 15.17 13.08
CA GLY A 79 7.85 14.96 13.68
C GLY A 79 7.57 13.53 14.12
N GLY A 80 8.45 12.59 13.79
CA GLY A 80 8.36 11.22 14.29
C GLY A 80 7.22 10.38 13.72
N PHE A 81 6.59 10.80 12.65
CA PHE A 81 5.48 10.04 12.07
C PHE A 81 5.95 8.88 11.16
N TYR A 82 7.23 8.82 10.85
CA TYR A 82 7.80 7.70 10.10
C TYR A 82 8.84 7.01 10.98
N ASN A 83 8.60 5.74 11.26
CA ASN A 83 9.49 4.95 12.13
C ASN A 83 10.16 3.80 11.39
N GLY A 84 10.08 3.78 10.07
CA GLY A 84 10.69 2.73 9.27
C GLY A 84 12.17 2.95 9.00
N PRO A 85 12.78 2.05 8.21
CA PRO A 85 14.21 2.17 7.88
C PRO A 85 14.50 3.33 6.94
N VAL A 86 15.73 3.83 6.99
CA VAL A 86 16.26 4.83 6.05
C VAL A 86 17.52 4.28 5.41
N PRO A 87 17.84 4.60 4.15
CA PRO A 87 16.99 5.42 3.26
C PRO A 87 15.70 4.73 2.88
N TYR A 88 14.70 5.51 2.51
CA TYR A 88 13.45 4.95 2.01
C TYR A 88 13.02 5.68 0.74
N ALA A 89 12.29 5.01 -0.11
CA ALA A 89 11.71 5.61 -1.31
C ALA A 89 10.19 5.66 -1.16
N TYR A 90 9.61 6.77 -1.59
CA TYR A 90 8.19 7.03 -1.47
C TYR A 90 7.71 7.73 -2.72
N GLY A 91 6.54 7.38 -3.20
CA GLY A 91 6.01 8.04 -4.38
C GLY A 91 4.66 7.52 -4.80
N ALA A 92 4.27 7.89 -6.00
CA ALA A 92 2.97 7.57 -6.57
C ALA A 92 3.07 6.36 -7.49
N VAL A 93 2.07 5.49 -7.42
CA VAL A 93 1.92 4.33 -8.27
C VAL A 93 0.58 4.42 -9.00
N HIS A 94 0.59 4.28 -10.31
CA HIS A 94 -0.62 4.14 -11.12
C HIS A 94 -0.94 2.67 -11.26
N LEU A 95 -2.01 2.22 -10.61
CA LEU A 95 -2.45 0.84 -10.76
C LEU A 95 -3.09 0.61 -12.12
N SER A 96 -3.04 -0.64 -12.58
CA SER A 96 -3.60 -1.02 -13.88
C SER A 96 -5.11 -0.71 -13.99
N GLU A 97 -5.79 -0.63 -12.85
CA GLU A 97 -7.22 -0.27 -12.81
C GLU A 97 -7.48 1.22 -13.01
N GLY A 98 -6.44 2.04 -13.01
CA GLY A 98 -6.57 3.48 -13.22
C GLY A 98 -6.57 4.32 -11.96
N VAL A 99 -6.44 3.70 -10.78
CA VAL A 99 -6.36 4.46 -9.53
C VAL A 99 -4.90 4.74 -9.20
N GLU A 100 -4.64 5.93 -8.69
CA GLU A 100 -3.30 6.33 -8.25
C GLU A 100 -3.25 6.30 -6.73
N LEU A 101 -2.16 5.78 -6.18
CA LEU A 101 -1.96 5.75 -4.74
C LEU A 101 -0.51 6.08 -4.41
N TYR A 102 -0.25 6.38 -3.15
CA TYR A 102 1.10 6.65 -2.66
C TYR A 102 1.58 5.48 -1.82
N SER A 103 2.85 5.14 -1.97
CA SER A 103 3.42 3.98 -1.29
C SER A 103 4.91 4.13 -1.09
N LEU A 104 5.42 3.37 -0.15
CA LEU A 104 6.84 3.10 -0.03
C LEU A 104 7.23 2.06 -1.08
N PHE A 105 8.48 2.11 -1.49
CA PHE A 105 9.05 1.12 -2.40
C PHE A 105 10.07 0.27 -1.66
N THR A 106 10.28 -0.94 -2.12
CA THR A 106 11.21 -1.88 -1.50
C THR A 106 12.15 -2.46 -2.55
N ASP A 107 13.11 -3.28 -2.11
CA ASP A 107 14.23 -3.82 -2.89
C ASP A 107 15.24 -2.73 -3.25
N ASP A 108 15.87 -2.82 -4.40
CA ASP A 108 16.97 -1.92 -4.77
C ASP A 108 16.46 -0.53 -5.10
N LEU A 109 16.57 0.38 -4.14
CA LEU A 109 16.11 1.74 -4.31
C LEU A 109 16.88 2.49 -5.40
N ASP A 110 18.11 2.06 -5.68
CA ASP A 110 18.94 2.69 -6.71
C ASP A 110 18.49 2.35 -8.13
N GLU A 111 17.66 1.32 -8.29
CA GLU A 111 17.18 0.88 -9.58
C GLU A 111 15.79 1.40 -9.95
N LEU A 112 15.18 2.18 -9.07
CA LEU A 112 13.84 2.69 -9.33
C LEU A 112 13.83 3.71 -10.45
N GLU A 113 12.86 3.59 -11.35
CA GLU A 113 12.67 4.52 -12.46
C GLU A 113 11.18 4.79 -12.67
N VAL A 114 10.86 6.02 -13.05
CA VAL A 114 9.50 6.37 -13.44
C VAL A 114 9.08 5.53 -14.65
N GLY A 115 7.87 4.98 -14.61
CA GLY A 115 7.38 4.09 -15.67
C GLY A 115 7.69 2.63 -15.45
N MET A 116 8.50 2.30 -14.44
CA MET A 116 8.86 0.91 -14.13
C MET A 116 7.64 0.15 -13.61
N ASP A 117 7.51 -1.12 -14.03
CA ASP A 117 6.45 -2.00 -13.51
C ASP A 117 6.75 -2.41 -12.09
N VAL A 118 5.75 -2.32 -11.24
CA VAL A 118 5.87 -2.70 -9.82
C VAL A 118 4.66 -3.50 -9.39
N GLU A 119 4.83 -4.26 -8.30
CA GLU A 119 3.74 -5.02 -7.71
C GLU A 119 3.73 -4.85 -6.19
N MET A 120 2.55 -4.98 -5.61
CA MET A 120 2.34 -4.81 -4.17
C MET A 120 2.87 -6.01 -3.40
N VAL A 121 3.55 -5.73 -2.30
CA VAL A 121 3.95 -6.72 -1.30
C VAL A 121 3.60 -6.19 0.07
N VAL A 122 3.49 -7.08 1.04
CA VAL A 122 3.30 -6.69 2.45
C VAL A 122 4.58 -7.04 3.18
N GLU A 123 5.18 -6.05 3.82
CA GLU A 123 6.46 -6.21 4.51
C GLU A 123 6.46 -5.50 5.85
N LYS A 124 7.39 -5.90 6.69
CA LYS A 124 7.61 -5.23 7.96
C LYS A 124 8.12 -3.81 7.72
N LEU A 125 7.56 -2.84 8.45
CA LEU A 125 8.01 -1.47 8.42
C LEU A 125 8.91 -1.16 9.63
N PHE A 126 8.46 -1.53 10.83
CA PHE A 126 9.25 -1.32 12.05
C PHE A 126 8.72 -2.23 13.15
N ASP A 127 9.47 -2.33 14.26
CA ASP A 127 9.01 -3.02 15.46
C ASP A 127 8.45 -1.97 16.43
N ASP A 128 7.30 -2.28 17.04
CA ASP A 128 6.72 -1.38 18.03
C ASP A 128 7.39 -1.58 19.40
N LYS A 129 6.95 -0.82 20.39
CA LYS A 129 7.53 -0.89 21.73
C LYS A 129 7.31 -2.23 22.43
N GLU A 130 6.31 -2.98 21.98
CA GLU A 130 5.97 -4.29 22.55
C GLU A 130 6.64 -5.44 21.81
N GLY A 131 7.45 -5.14 20.80
CA GLY A 131 8.14 -6.13 20.01
C GLY A 131 7.34 -6.72 18.86
N ASN A 132 6.17 -6.16 18.57
CA ASN A 132 5.37 -6.60 17.42
C ASN A 132 5.92 -6.01 16.14
N GLU A 133 5.79 -6.77 15.05
CA GLU A 133 6.18 -6.28 13.72
C GLU A 133 5.02 -5.51 13.11
N ILE A 134 5.24 -4.22 12.84
CA ILE A 134 4.24 -3.41 12.16
C ILE A 134 4.47 -3.56 10.66
N ILE A 135 3.46 -4.07 9.96
CA ILE A 135 3.55 -4.35 8.53
C ILE A 135 2.73 -3.35 7.73
N THR A 136 3.17 -3.12 6.51
CA THR A 136 2.47 -2.23 5.58
C THR A 136 2.65 -2.75 4.17
N TYR A 137 1.82 -2.24 3.26
CA TYR A 137 2.01 -2.53 1.86
C TYR A 137 3.16 -1.67 1.32
N LYS A 138 3.90 -2.24 0.39
CA LYS A 138 4.95 -1.56 -0.35
C LYS A 138 4.88 -2.05 -1.79
N PHE A 139 5.55 -1.36 -2.68
CA PHE A 139 5.65 -1.81 -4.06
C PHE A 139 7.10 -2.13 -4.39
N LYS A 140 7.30 -3.19 -5.12
CA LYS A 140 8.64 -3.61 -5.56
C LYS A 140 8.66 -3.77 -7.07
N PRO A 141 9.83 -3.53 -7.71
CA PRO A 141 9.94 -3.78 -9.15
C PRO A 141 9.63 -5.22 -9.50
N THR A 142 8.88 -5.41 -10.57
CA THR A 142 8.67 -6.75 -11.11
C THR A 142 9.85 -7.09 -12.00
N LYS A 143 10.47 -8.22 -11.75
CA LYS A 143 11.56 -8.70 -12.59
C LYS A 143 10.98 -9.58 -13.69
N LYS A 144 11.38 -9.31 -14.88
CA LYS A 144 11.01 -10.17 -16.00
C LYS A 144 12.01 -11.33 -16.13
#